data_21dba5872b0047e942c2abc1a6a0ba87
#
_entry.id   21dba5872b0047e942c2abc1a6a0ba87
#
_cell.length_a   1.000
_cell.length_b   1.000
_cell.length_c   1.000
_cell.angle_alpha   90.00
_cell.angle_beta   90.00
_cell.angle_gamma   90.00
#
_symmetry.space_group_name_H-M   'P 1'
#
loop_
_entity.id
_entity.type
_entity.pdbx_description
1 polymer ?
#
loop_
_entity_poly.entity_id
_entity_poly.type
_entity_poly.pdbx_seq_one_letter_code
_entity_poly.pdbx_strand_id
1 'polypeptide(L)'
;MTVGAPVATAVGTVSVRGLKKRYGSTIALAGIDLDLVPGEIIGIAGPNGAGKSTFVRIIAGEEPADEGTITMGGKPWSPLANWNSVAVVHQEPQLFPNLTVAENMLAGREGTSARRPRLGESDRALMDALQIGHLADVPLANCSLATQQRTEIARALARDARIFLFDEPNSALTHEESNKLFLEMRKIADAGRIVILVTHRLSDFVENCRRVAVVRDGTVRSILEGAALTEDGVAQQLVTGSVKEETAGDRHLTGEGDEIFRVRNWSHATEFNNVEFALAKGEIVALMGVEGSGARELLRSFAGLERCTGDAVLDGKTGDFFLRVATAYVPATRQLSLYSNFSVGENLVARLGRPEIAGPLLELRKQRMKEIAESAVSRFLVKTRNLVQGIRALSGGNQQKVAIAQALVCEPHLILLEEPTRGVDVQSKREIYRLLHDFARAGNAAVIFCTEVLEVFEAADRVVVISDGRLSRSLRIRDYDQVEKLATDVSQLERHARQPAAA
;
A
#
# COMPACT_ATOMS: atom_id res chain seq x y z
N MET A 1 -31.86 -6.41 40.60
CA MET A 1 -32.42 -6.95 39.37
C MET A 1 -31.29 -6.92 38.34
N THR A 2 -30.68 -8.08 38.13
CA THR A 2 -29.61 -8.27 37.16
C THR A 2 -30.22 -8.18 35.77
N VAL A 3 -29.88 -7.13 35.03
CA VAL A 3 -30.22 -7.02 33.61
C VAL A 3 -29.38 -8.07 32.89
N GLY A 4 -30.05 -9.11 32.40
CA GLY A 4 -29.43 -10.18 31.64
C GLY A 4 -28.79 -9.61 30.35
N ALA A 5 -27.52 -9.91 30.16
CA ALA A 5 -26.85 -9.68 28.89
C ALA A 5 -27.67 -10.35 27.77
N PRO A 6 -27.84 -9.70 26.60
CA PRO A 6 -28.53 -10.33 25.48
C PRO A 6 -27.81 -11.63 25.12
N VAL A 7 -28.55 -12.74 25.11
CA VAL A 7 -28.05 -14.05 24.65
C VAL A 7 -27.60 -13.88 23.21
N ALA A 8 -26.29 -13.81 23.01
CA ALA A 8 -25.69 -13.74 21.68
C ALA A 8 -26.13 -15.00 20.93
N THR A 9 -27.01 -14.86 19.95
CA THR A 9 -27.37 -15.94 19.03
C THR A 9 -26.09 -16.48 18.42
N ALA A 10 -25.78 -17.77 18.67
CA ALA A 10 -24.57 -18.41 18.16
C ALA A 10 -24.46 -18.16 16.64
N VAL A 11 -23.35 -17.59 16.20
CA VAL A 11 -23.09 -17.39 14.78
C VAL A 11 -22.85 -18.77 14.17
N GLY A 12 -23.57 -19.09 13.09
CA GLY A 12 -23.32 -20.34 12.35
C GLY A 12 -22.10 -20.15 11.42
N THR A 13 -21.44 -21.26 11.10
CA THR A 13 -20.37 -21.29 10.09
C THR A 13 -20.86 -20.68 8.79
N VAL A 14 -20.05 -19.79 8.20
CA VAL A 14 -20.30 -19.25 6.86
C VAL A 14 -19.56 -20.11 5.85
N SER A 15 -20.31 -20.80 5.00
CA SER A 15 -19.76 -21.66 3.96
C SER A 15 -19.86 -20.96 2.60
N VAL A 16 -18.74 -20.73 1.97
CA VAL A 16 -18.59 -20.17 0.63
C VAL A 16 -18.27 -21.31 -0.34
N ARG A 17 -19.00 -21.41 -1.44
CA ARG A 17 -18.80 -22.48 -2.44
C ARG A 17 -18.85 -21.93 -3.86
N GLY A 18 -17.80 -22.23 -4.63
CA GLY A 18 -17.68 -21.89 -6.04
C GLY A 18 -17.79 -20.39 -6.33
N LEU A 19 -17.34 -19.51 -5.41
CA LEU A 19 -17.51 -18.07 -5.53
C LEU A 19 -16.66 -17.51 -6.68
N LYS A 20 -17.32 -16.89 -7.69
CA LYS A 20 -16.65 -16.33 -8.85
C LYS A 20 -16.94 -14.85 -9.02
N LYS A 21 -15.95 -14.11 -9.57
CA LYS A 21 -16.08 -12.70 -9.90
C LYS A 21 -15.21 -12.33 -11.10
N ARG A 22 -15.79 -11.54 -12.01
CA ARG A 22 -15.07 -11.03 -13.20
C ARG A 22 -15.25 -9.52 -13.31
N TYR A 23 -14.21 -8.86 -13.75
CA TYR A 23 -14.22 -7.45 -14.12
C TYR A 23 -13.80 -7.33 -15.61
N GLY A 24 -14.78 -7.25 -16.48
CA GLY A 24 -14.54 -7.30 -17.92
C GLY A 24 -13.87 -8.61 -18.34
N SER A 25 -12.63 -8.54 -18.84
CA SER A 25 -11.84 -9.74 -19.23
C SER A 25 -11.05 -10.36 -18.07
N THR A 26 -10.95 -9.68 -16.92
CA THR A 26 -10.16 -10.13 -15.78
C THR A 26 -10.99 -11.01 -14.87
N ILE A 27 -10.54 -12.24 -14.61
CA ILE A 27 -11.11 -13.13 -13.60
C ILE A 27 -10.44 -12.79 -12.27
N ALA A 28 -11.19 -12.22 -11.34
CA ALA A 28 -10.70 -11.89 -10.00
C ALA A 28 -10.87 -13.06 -9.03
N LEU A 29 -12.01 -13.77 -9.12
CA LEU A 29 -12.25 -15.03 -8.41
C LEU A 29 -12.66 -16.09 -9.42
N ALA A 30 -11.97 -17.23 -9.38
CA ALA A 30 -12.18 -18.35 -10.32
C ALA A 30 -13.00 -19.49 -9.70
N GLY A 31 -13.29 -19.40 -8.40
CA GLY A 31 -14.06 -20.39 -7.63
C GLY A 31 -13.44 -20.55 -6.24
N ILE A 32 -13.84 -19.71 -5.28
CA ILE A 32 -13.42 -19.81 -3.88
C ILE A 32 -14.35 -20.78 -3.15
N ASP A 33 -13.75 -21.79 -2.52
CA ASP A 33 -14.38 -22.69 -1.54
C ASP A 33 -13.70 -22.49 -0.19
N LEU A 34 -14.44 -21.99 0.80
CA LEU A 34 -13.90 -21.67 2.12
C LEU A 34 -15.01 -21.72 3.18
N ASP A 35 -14.68 -22.31 4.33
CA ASP A 35 -15.52 -22.25 5.52
C ASP A 35 -14.93 -21.26 6.53
N LEU A 36 -15.74 -20.30 6.96
CA LEU A 36 -15.42 -19.32 7.98
C LEU A 36 -16.12 -19.76 9.27
N VAL A 37 -15.34 -20.18 10.25
CA VAL A 37 -15.85 -20.79 11.48
C VAL A 37 -15.93 -19.75 12.59
N PRO A 38 -17.02 -19.67 13.35
CA PRO A 38 -17.10 -18.81 14.53
C PRO A 38 -16.09 -19.22 15.59
N GLY A 39 -15.56 -18.24 16.31
CA GLY A 39 -14.60 -18.48 17.38
C GLY A 39 -13.14 -18.59 16.91
N GLU A 40 -12.86 -18.24 15.67
CA GLU A 40 -11.50 -18.23 15.15
C GLU A 40 -11.15 -16.93 14.43
N ILE A 41 -9.86 -16.63 14.38
CA ILE A 41 -9.28 -15.69 13.45
C ILE A 41 -8.72 -16.51 12.28
N ILE A 42 -9.28 -16.30 11.07
CA ILE A 42 -8.79 -16.91 9.84
C ILE A 42 -7.99 -15.86 9.04
N GLY A 43 -6.76 -16.21 8.66
CA GLY A 43 -5.94 -15.41 7.76
C GLY A 43 -6.28 -15.70 6.29
N ILE A 44 -6.24 -14.66 5.44
CA ILE A 44 -6.32 -14.79 3.99
C ILE A 44 -4.99 -14.28 3.40
N ALA A 45 -4.11 -15.21 3.08
CA ALA A 45 -2.81 -14.93 2.47
C ALA A 45 -2.87 -15.08 0.94
N GLY A 46 -2.01 -14.40 0.23
CA GLY A 46 -1.90 -14.50 -1.22
C GLY A 46 -1.16 -13.31 -1.82
N PRO A 47 -0.57 -13.46 -3.01
CA PRO A 47 0.08 -12.36 -3.69
C PRO A 47 -0.93 -11.27 -4.09
N ASN A 48 -0.42 -10.10 -4.47
CA ASN A 48 -1.25 -9.04 -5.01
C ASN A 48 -1.92 -9.51 -6.31
N GLY A 49 -3.21 -9.19 -6.47
CA GLY A 49 -4.00 -9.69 -7.60
C GLY A 49 -4.55 -11.11 -7.44
N ALA A 50 -4.29 -11.81 -6.32
CA ALA A 50 -4.83 -13.15 -6.06
C ALA A 50 -6.36 -13.21 -5.87
N GLY A 51 -7.01 -12.06 -5.69
CA GLY A 51 -8.45 -11.96 -5.45
C GLY A 51 -8.86 -11.68 -4.00
N LYS A 52 -7.90 -11.49 -3.09
CA LYS A 52 -8.17 -11.25 -1.65
C LYS A 52 -9.16 -10.10 -1.40
N SER A 53 -8.85 -8.91 -1.90
CA SER A 53 -9.71 -7.73 -1.71
C SER A 53 -11.07 -7.87 -2.41
N THR A 54 -11.15 -8.62 -3.51
CA THR A 54 -12.44 -8.94 -4.15
C THR A 54 -13.27 -9.86 -3.27
N PHE A 55 -12.64 -10.91 -2.68
CA PHE A 55 -13.30 -11.79 -1.73
C PHE A 55 -13.79 -11.00 -0.50
N VAL A 56 -12.94 -10.14 0.08
CA VAL A 56 -13.29 -9.27 1.21
C VAL A 56 -14.51 -8.41 0.87
N ARG A 57 -14.52 -7.71 -0.27
CA ARG A 57 -15.65 -6.85 -0.70
C ARG A 57 -16.95 -7.62 -0.89
N ILE A 58 -16.88 -8.83 -1.41
CA ILE A 58 -18.09 -9.66 -1.56
C ILE A 58 -18.62 -10.09 -0.18
N ILE A 59 -17.75 -10.54 0.73
CA ILE A 59 -18.17 -10.91 2.10
C ILE A 59 -18.62 -9.68 2.91
N ALA A 60 -18.03 -8.51 2.66
CA ALA A 60 -18.47 -7.23 3.21
C ALA A 60 -19.87 -6.80 2.73
N GLY A 61 -20.36 -7.37 1.63
CA GLY A 61 -21.61 -6.95 0.99
C GLY A 61 -21.49 -5.66 0.19
N GLU A 62 -20.27 -5.28 -0.20
CA GLU A 62 -20.01 -4.08 -1.00
C GLU A 62 -20.26 -4.33 -2.50
N GLU A 63 -20.06 -5.58 -2.93
CA GLU A 63 -20.35 -6.00 -4.30
C GLU A 63 -20.90 -7.42 -4.37
N PRO A 64 -21.72 -7.74 -5.39
CA PRO A 64 -22.22 -9.11 -5.59
C PRO A 64 -21.17 -10.00 -6.24
N ALA A 65 -21.21 -11.31 -5.92
CA ALA A 65 -20.56 -12.32 -6.72
C ALA A 65 -21.31 -12.54 -8.05
N ASP A 66 -20.61 -13.03 -9.08
CA ASP A 66 -21.25 -13.38 -10.35
C ASP A 66 -21.83 -14.81 -10.31
N GLU A 67 -21.15 -15.72 -9.60
CA GLU A 67 -21.58 -17.11 -9.40
C GLU A 67 -21.14 -17.60 -8.00
N GLY A 68 -21.71 -18.71 -7.58
CA GLY A 68 -21.41 -19.37 -6.32
C GLY A 68 -22.50 -19.17 -5.28
N THR A 69 -22.31 -19.80 -4.12
CA THR A 69 -23.28 -19.75 -3.01
C THR A 69 -22.58 -19.42 -1.70
N ILE A 70 -23.29 -18.63 -0.87
CA ILE A 70 -22.86 -18.34 0.50
C ILE A 70 -24.01 -18.76 1.42
N THR A 71 -23.68 -19.56 2.45
CA THR A 71 -24.63 -19.98 3.47
C THR A 71 -24.12 -19.65 4.86
N MET A 72 -25.01 -19.37 5.81
CA MET A 72 -24.68 -19.19 7.23
C MET A 72 -25.50 -20.17 8.06
N GLY A 73 -24.85 -21.07 8.81
CA GLY A 73 -25.54 -22.13 9.56
C GLY A 73 -26.37 -23.02 8.66
N GLY A 74 -25.93 -23.31 7.44
CA GLY A 74 -26.62 -24.15 6.46
C GLY A 74 -27.79 -23.47 5.72
N LYS A 75 -28.11 -22.20 6.01
CA LYS A 75 -29.15 -21.45 5.33
C LYS A 75 -28.55 -20.47 4.33
N PRO A 76 -29.21 -20.25 3.16
CA PRO A 76 -28.76 -19.23 2.21
C PRO A 76 -28.58 -17.89 2.92
N TRP A 77 -27.44 -17.25 2.69
CA TRP A 77 -27.10 -15.96 3.28
C TRP A 77 -26.52 -15.03 2.23
N SER A 78 -27.02 -13.81 2.17
CA SER A 78 -26.55 -12.78 1.26
C SER A 78 -25.84 -11.67 2.06
N PRO A 79 -24.52 -11.46 1.87
CA PRO A 79 -23.81 -10.36 2.49
C PRO A 79 -24.45 -9.01 2.16
N LEU A 80 -24.85 -8.82 0.92
CA LEU A 80 -25.46 -7.57 0.43
C LEU A 80 -26.77 -7.23 1.17
N ALA A 81 -27.61 -8.24 1.45
CA ALA A 81 -28.86 -8.05 2.19
C ALA A 81 -28.64 -7.95 3.71
N ASN A 82 -27.49 -8.40 4.21
CA ASN A 82 -27.16 -8.48 5.63
C ASN A 82 -25.88 -7.67 5.98
N TRP A 83 -25.62 -6.59 5.24
CA TRP A 83 -24.43 -5.77 5.41
C TRP A 83 -24.22 -5.27 6.86
N ASN A 84 -25.28 -5.06 7.62
CA ASN A 84 -25.22 -4.73 9.05
C ASN A 84 -24.60 -5.83 9.93
N SER A 85 -24.58 -7.07 9.43
CA SER A 85 -23.97 -8.21 10.13
C SER A 85 -22.47 -8.30 9.92
N VAL A 86 -21.89 -7.42 9.10
CA VAL A 86 -20.47 -7.40 8.78
C VAL A 86 -19.88 -6.04 9.17
N ALA A 87 -18.77 -6.07 9.88
CA ALA A 87 -17.96 -4.90 10.19
C ALA A 87 -16.64 -5.00 9.41
N VAL A 88 -16.25 -3.93 8.76
CA VAL A 88 -15.04 -3.89 7.92
C VAL A 88 -14.11 -2.79 8.41
N VAL A 89 -12.82 -3.13 8.50
CA VAL A 89 -11.70 -2.20 8.61
C VAL A 89 -10.93 -2.30 7.30
N HIS A 90 -10.90 -1.21 6.55
CA HIS A 90 -10.29 -1.16 5.22
C HIS A 90 -8.80 -0.78 5.31
N GLN A 91 -8.05 -1.11 4.28
CA GLN A 91 -6.65 -0.71 4.13
C GLN A 91 -6.49 0.82 4.12
N GLU A 92 -7.39 1.53 3.44
CA GLU A 92 -7.49 3.00 3.50
C GLU A 92 -8.76 3.36 4.28
N PRO A 93 -8.67 4.12 5.39
CA PRO A 93 -9.81 4.43 6.24
C PRO A 93 -11.00 5.03 5.48
N GLN A 94 -12.17 4.39 5.59
CA GLN A 94 -13.42 4.83 4.95
C GLN A 94 -14.24 5.64 5.96
N LEU A 95 -13.81 6.88 6.20
CA LEU A 95 -14.34 7.76 7.24
C LEU A 95 -14.79 9.11 6.64
N PHE A 96 -15.52 9.88 7.44
CA PHE A 96 -16.00 11.21 7.08
C PHE A 96 -15.04 12.29 7.61
N PRO A 97 -14.23 12.94 6.77
CA PRO A 97 -13.20 13.88 7.21
C PRO A 97 -13.76 15.10 7.97
N ASN A 98 -14.98 15.51 7.62
CA ASN A 98 -15.63 16.68 8.21
C ASN A 98 -16.33 16.40 9.55
N LEU A 99 -16.43 15.14 9.96
CA LEU A 99 -16.97 14.75 11.24
C LEU A 99 -15.84 14.57 12.26
N THR A 100 -16.17 14.74 13.54
CA THR A 100 -15.22 14.46 14.63
C THR A 100 -14.92 12.96 14.75
N VAL A 101 -13.89 12.58 15.49
CA VAL A 101 -13.56 11.19 15.83
C VAL A 101 -14.78 10.50 16.45
N ALA A 102 -15.44 11.13 17.42
CA ALA A 102 -16.63 10.58 18.08
C ALA A 102 -17.82 10.41 17.12
N GLU A 103 -18.07 11.39 16.25
CA GLU A 103 -19.15 11.30 15.25
C GLU A 103 -18.88 10.22 14.23
N ASN A 104 -17.62 10.03 13.78
CA ASN A 104 -17.24 8.93 12.92
C ASN A 104 -17.47 7.56 13.57
N MET A 105 -17.16 7.42 14.86
CA MET A 105 -17.40 6.18 15.61
C MET A 105 -18.90 5.84 15.72
N LEU A 106 -19.75 6.85 15.79
CA LEU A 106 -21.20 6.71 15.90
C LEU A 106 -21.90 6.58 14.54
N ALA A 107 -21.22 6.90 13.45
CA ALA A 107 -21.78 6.86 12.11
C ALA A 107 -22.33 5.47 11.74
N GLY A 108 -23.56 5.44 11.21
CA GLY A 108 -24.29 4.22 10.90
C GLY A 108 -24.98 3.54 12.12
N ARG A 109 -24.99 4.20 13.26
CA ARG A 109 -25.72 3.77 14.48
C ARG A 109 -26.91 4.69 14.77
N GLU A 110 -27.25 5.58 13.83
CA GLU A 110 -28.43 6.45 13.91
C GLU A 110 -29.68 5.57 13.91
N GLY A 111 -30.38 5.52 15.04
CA GLY A 111 -31.67 4.87 15.11
C GLY A 111 -32.76 5.70 14.42
N THR A 112 -33.97 5.15 14.30
CA THR A 112 -35.16 5.86 13.77
C THR A 112 -35.61 7.05 14.63
N SER A 113 -34.95 7.28 15.77
CA SER A 113 -35.21 8.42 16.66
C SER A 113 -34.48 9.68 16.19
N ALA A 114 -35.17 10.82 16.24
CA ALA A 114 -34.59 12.15 15.92
C ALA A 114 -33.48 12.61 16.87
N ARG A 115 -33.10 11.81 17.87
CA ARG A 115 -32.01 12.10 18.79
C ARG A 115 -30.69 11.62 18.18
N ARG A 116 -29.69 12.54 18.14
CA ARG A 116 -28.32 12.18 17.76
C ARG A 116 -27.78 11.09 18.69
N PRO A 117 -27.16 10.03 18.14
CA PRO A 117 -26.51 9.00 18.96
C PRO A 117 -25.44 9.67 19.85
N ARG A 118 -25.33 9.20 21.08
CA ARG A 118 -24.31 9.66 22.03
C ARG A 118 -23.37 8.53 22.38
N LEU A 119 -22.12 8.85 22.61
CA LEU A 119 -21.12 7.90 23.11
C LEU A 119 -21.61 7.28 24.42
N GLY A 120 -21.77 5.96 24.41
CA GLY A 120 -21.99 5.15 25.60
C GLY A 120 -20.70 5.00 26.43
N GLU A 121 -20.82 4.36 27.59
CA GLU A 121 -19.67 4.03 28.43
C GLU A 121 -18.71 3.05 27.72
N SER A 122 -19.25 2.04 27.06
CA SER A 122 -18.49 1.07 26.27
C SER A 122 -17.75 1.72 25.08
N ASP A 123 -18.37 2.72 24.44
CA ASP A 123 -17.74 3.45 23.33
C ASP A 123 -16.53 4.25 23.82
N ARG A 124 -16.66 4.90 24.97
CA ARG A 124 -15.56 5.67 25.59
C ARG A 124 -14.42 4.75 26.00
N ALA A 125 -14.75 3.63 26.67
CA ALA A 125 -13.75 2.63 27.06
C ALA A 125 -12.96 2.10 25.86
N LEU A 126 -13.65 1.89 24.73
CA LEU A 126 -13.02 1.44 23.49
C LEU A 126 -12.13 2.54 22.87
N MET A 127 -12.59 3.79 22.87
CA MET A 127 -11.78 4.94 22.42
C MET A 127 -10.51 5.11 23.28
N ASP A 128 -10.61 4.92 24.58
CA ASP A 128 -9.48 5.02 25.51
C ASP A 128 -8.49 3.86 25.28
N ALA A 129 -8.99 2.64 25.10
CA ALA A 129 -8.17 1.47 24.79
C ALA A 129 -7.36 1.65 23.47
N LEU A 130 -7.96 2.32 22.49
CA LEU A 130 -7.33 2.67 21.21
C LEU A 130 -6.60 4.03 21.24
N GLN A 131 -6.50 4.68 22.40
CA GLN A 131 -5.79 5.94 22.60
C GLN A 131 -6.28 7.11 21.72
N ILE A 132 -7.59 7.16 21.43
CA ILE A 132 -8.24 8.23 20.66
C ILE A 132 -9.29 9.02 21.47
N GLY A 133 -9.52 8.66 22.76
CA GLY A 133 -10.52 9.30 23.61
C GLY A 133 -10.30 10.81 23.78
N HIS A 134 -9.04 11.23 23.92
CA HIS A 134 -8.66 12.65 24.03
C HIS A 134 -8.87 13.46 22.73
N LEU A 135 -9.09 12.79 21.60
CA LEU A 135 -9.34 13.41 20.28
C LEU A 135 -10.82 13.35 19.89
N ALA A 136 -11.73 12.95 20.79
CA ALA A 136 -13.14 12.70 20.50
C ALA A 136 -13.84 13.85 19.74
N ASP A 137 -13.56 15.08 20.10
CA ASP A 137 -14.17 16.29 19.53
C ASP A 137 -13.34 16.91 18.39
N VAL A 138 -12.21 16.30 18.00
CA VAL A 138 -11.34 16.80 16.93
C VAL A 138 -11.90 16.35 15.59
N PRO A 139 -12.05 17.25 14.58
CA PRO A 139 -12.38 16.87 13.22
C PRO A 139 -11.36 15.89 12.64
N LEU A 140 -11.83 14.83 11.99
CA LEU A 140 -10.97 13.75 11.53
C LEU A 140 -9.94 14.21 10.48
N ALA A 141 -10.28 15.22 9.68
CA ALA A 141 -9.34 15.83 8.72
C ALA A 141 -8.07 16.39 9.37
N ASN A 142 -8.12 16.74 10.67
CA ASN A 142 -6.99 17.29 11.43
C ASN A 142 -6.21 16.19 12.18
N CYS A 143 -6.59 14.93 12.00
CA CYS A 143 -5.96 13.79 12.68
C CYS A 143 -4.94 13.11 11.76
N SER A 144 -3.91 12.52 12.38
CA SER A 144 -2.93 11.69 11.69
C SER A 144 -3.59 10.45 11.07
N LEU A 145 -2.94 9.84 10.06
CA LEU A 145 -3.42 8.61 9.44
C LEU A 145 -3.59 7.48 10.47
N ALA A 146 -2.68 7.36 11.43
CA ALA A 146 -2.77 6.39 12.52
C ALA A 146 -4.01 6.63 13.40
N THR A 147 -4.38 7.88 13.69
CA THR A 147 -5.61 8.22 14.42
C THR A 147 -6.85 7.88 13.59
N GLN A 148 -6.83 8.14 12.29
CA GLN A 148 -7.91 7.78 11.38
C GLN A 148 -8.10 6.25 11.35
N GLN A 149 -7.02 5.48 11.23
CA GLN A 149 -7.05 4.03 11.27
C GLN A 149 -7.65 3.52 12.59
N ARG A 150 -7.20 4.04 13.74
CA ARG A 150 -7.74 3.67 15.06
C ARG A 150 -9.23 4.06 15.21
N THR A 151 -9.65 5.15 14.59
CA THR A 151 -11.07 5.55 14.58
C THR A 151 -11.92 4.58 13.78
N GLU A 152 -11.44 4.09 12.63
CA GLU A 152 -12.15 3.07 11.84
C GLU A 152 -12.24 1.75 12.59
N ILE A 153 -11.15 1.33 13.24
CA ILE A 153 -11.13 0.16 14.11
C ILE A 153 -12.16 0.31 15.23
N ALA A 154 -12.17 1.45 15.94
CA ALA A 154 -13.15 1.72 16.99
C ALA A 154 -14.59 1.63 16.47
N ARG A 155 -14.87 2.25 15.31
CA ARG A 155 -16.19 2.17 14.65
C ARG A 155 -16.59 0.73 14.33
N ALA A 156 -15.68 -0.07 13.81
CA ALA A 156 -15.94 -1.47 13.48
C ALA A 156 -16.21 -2.31 14.74
N LEU A 157 -15.38 -2.13 15.78
CA LEU A 157 -15.51 -2.87 17.06
C LEU A 157 -16.76 -2.50 17.86
N ALA A 158 -17.24 -1.26 17.72
CA ALA A 158 -18.46 -0.78 18.37
C ALA A 158 -19.75 -1.36 17.76
N ARG A 159 -19.67 -2.09 16.63
CA ARG A 159 -20.81 -2.72 15.97
C ARG A 159 -21.08 -4.10 16.54
N ASP A 160 -22.38 -4.47 16.66
CA ASP A 160 -22.79 -5.84 16.96
C ASP A 160 -22.82 -6.68 15.67
N ALA A 161 -21.63 -6.85 15.04
CA ALA A 161 -21.48 -7.64 13.83
C ALA A 161 -21.24 -9.12 14.14
N ARG A 162 -21.55 -9.99 13.16
CA ARG A 162 -21.29 -11.43 13.22
C ARG A 162 -19.95 -11.79 12.58
N ILE A 163 -19.54 -10.99 11.60
CA ILE A 163 -18.30 -11.15 10.84
C ILE A 163 -17.54 -9.84 10.95
N PHE A 164 -16.27 -9.94 11.28
CA PHE A 164 -15.32 -8.83 11.30
C PHE A 164 -14.24 -9.07 10.26
N LEU A 165 -14.08 -8.13 9.34
CA LEU A 165 -13.09 -8.14 8.27
C LEU A 165 -12.04 -7.07 8.56
N PHE A 166 -10.79 -7.48 8.62
CA PHE A 166 -9.65 -6.60 8.80
C PHE A 166 -8.73 -6.71 7.58
N ASP A 167 -8.72 -5.69 6.72
CA ASP A 167 -7.87 -5.64 5.52
C ASP A 167 -6.69 -4.69 5.80
N GLU A 168 -5.51 -5.28 6.07
CA GLU A 168 -4.27 -4.58 6.45
C GLU A 168 -4.44 -3.56 7.60
N PRO A 169 -5.07 -3.94 8.72
CA PRO A 169 -5.53 -2.99 9.74
C PRO A 169 -4.40 -2.30 10.50
N ASN A 170 -3.18 -2.80 10.42
CA ASN A 170 -2.01 -2.33 11.16
C ASN A 170 -0.96 -1.64 10.28
N SER A 171 -1.32 -1.26 9.05
CA SER A 171 -0.40 -0.61 8.11
C SER A 171 0.16 0.72 8.58
N ALA A 172 -0.59 1.48 9.40
CA ALA A 172 -0.20 2.77 9.97
C ALA A 172 -0.02 2.73 11.50
N LEU A 173 -0.01 1.54 12.11
CA LEU A 173 0.09 1.35 13.54
C LEU A 173 1.51 0.98 13.97
N THR A 174 1.91 1.46 15.15
CA THR A 174 3.12 0.98 15.83
C THR A 174 2.96 -0.48 16.27
N HIS A 175 4.06 -1.13 16.63
CA HIS A 175 4.03 -2.52 17.12
C HIS A 175 3.17 -2.68 18.38
N GLU A 176 3.22 -1.72 19.32
CA GLU A 176 2.41 -1.76 20.54
C GLU A 176 0.90 -1.60 20.22
N GLU A 177 0.55 -0.69 19.30
CA GLU A 177 -0.83 -0.49 18.87
C GLU A 177 -1.37 -1.71 18.11
N SER A 178 -0.55 -2.34 17.28
CA SER A 178 -0.89 -3.59 16.58
C SER A 178 -1.19 -4.72 17.57
N ASN A 179 -0.37 -4.87 18.60
CA ASN A 179 -0.61 -5.88 19.65
C ASN A 179 -1.94 -5.65 20.38
N LYS A 180 -2.28 -4.39 20.68
CA LYS A 180 -3.59 -4.05 21.28
C LYS A 180 -4.74 -4.41 20.35
N LEU A 181 -4.62 -4.10 19.05
CA LEU A 181 -5.61 -4.48 18.07
C LEU A 181 -5.82 -6.00 18.01
N PHE A 182 -4.75 -6.78 17.95
CA PHE A 182 -4.85 -8.24 17.90
C PHE A 182 -5.47 -8.84 19.17
N LEU A 183 -5.24 -8.22 20.33
CA LEU A 183 -5.93 -8.61 21.55
C LEU A 183 -7.46 -8.37 21.46
N GLU A 184 -7.90 -7.26 20.90
CA GLU A 184 -9.33 -6.99 20.67
C GLU A 184 -9.93 -7.98 19.64
N MET A 185 -9.20 -8.27 18.55
CA MET A 185 -9.64 -9.28 17.57
C MET A 185 -9.82 -10.67 18.21
N ARG A 186 -8.92 -11.08 19.11
CA ARG A 186 -9.07 -12.34 19.86
C ARG A 186 -10.30 -12.33 20.75
N LYS A 187 -10.56 -11.24 21.49
CA LYS A 187 -11.79 -11.13 22.31
C LYS A 187 -13.06 -11.28 21.48
N ILE A 188 -13.09 -10.72 20.27
CA ILE A 188 -14.22 -10.86 19.34
C ILE A 188 -14.37 -12.31 18.89
N ALA A 189 -13.27 -12.97 18.52
CA ALA A 189 -13.30 -14.37 18.15
C ALA A 189 -13.78 -15.24 19.34
N ASP A 190 -13.22 -15.04 20.55
CA ASP A 190 -13.61 -15.77 21.76
C ASP A 190 -15.09 -15.56 22.14
N ALA A 191 -15.68 -14.43 21.74
CA ALA A 191 -17.12 -14.17 21.86
C ALA A 191 -17.96 -14.92 20.78
N GLY A 192 -17.35 -15.82 20.01
CA GLY A 192 -18.03 -16.64 19.00
C GLY A 192 -18.33 -15.91 17.70
N ARG A 193 -17.62 -14.83 17.38
CA ARG A 193 -17.72 -14.12 16.10
C ARG A 193 -16.74 -14.72 15.10
N ILE A 194 -16.94 -14.44 13.82
CA ILE A 194 -16.02 -14.78 12.74
C ILE A 194 -15.09 -13.60 12.53
N VAL A 195 -13.78 -13.81 12.56
CA VAL A 195 -12.77 -12.78 12.31
C VAL A 195 -11.92 -13.19 11.11
N ILE A 196 -11.84 -12.31 10.12
CA ILE A 196 -11.02 -12.50 8.90
C ILE A 196 -9.93 -11.44 8.91
N LEU A 197 -8.67 -11.89 8.81
CA LEU A 197 -7.49 -11.02 8.73
C LEU A 197 -6.84 -11.17 7.36
N VAL A 198 -6.68 -10.06 6.66
CA VAL A 198 -5.82 -9.94 5.48
C VAL A 198 -4.63 -9.09 5.85
N THR A 199 -3.43 -9.59 5.64
CA THR A 199 -2.17 -8.88 5.88
C THR A 199 -1.09 -9.39 4.92
N HIS A 200 -0.04 -8.64 4.76
CA HIS A 200 1.17 -9.07 4.05
C HIS A 200 2.29 -9.47 5.02
N ARG A 201 2.11 -9.25 6.34
CA ARG A 201 3.10 -9.62 7.38
C ARG A 201 2.87 -11.08 7.81
N LEU A 202 3.84 -11.94 7.55
CA LEU A 202 3.73 -13.38 7.83
C LEU A 202 3.63 -13.65 9.34
N SER A 203 4.36 -12.89 10.16
CA SER A 203 4.29 -12.96 11.63
C SER A 203 2.86 -12.74 12.16
N ASP A 204 2.11 -11.79 11.58
CA ASP A 204 0.73 -11.52 12.02
C ASP A 204 -0.15 -12.76 11.87
N PHE A 205 0.05 -13.54 10.80
CA PHE A 205 -0.70 -14.79 10.58
C PHE A 205 -0.34 -15.86 11.62
N VAL A 206 0.97 -16.08 11.81
CA VAL A 206 1.47 -17.14 12.71
C VAL A 206 1.08 -16.88 14.17
N GLU A 207 1.18 -15.62 14.59
CA GLU A 207 0.91 -15.23 15.97
C GLU A 207 -0.58 -15.13 16.30
N ASN A 208 -1.43 -14.78 15.31
CA ASN A 208 -2.81 -14.37 15.60
C ASN A 208 -3.87 -15.27 14.97
N CYS A 209 -3.58 -16.01 13.89
CA CYS A 209 -4.56 -16.82 13.19
C CYS A 209 -4.54 -18.28 13.68
N ARG A 210 -5.71 -18.91 13.71
CA ARG A 210 -5.82 -20.35 13.94
C ARG A 210 -5.50 -21.15 12.68
N ARG A 211 -5.86 -20.59 11.52
CA ARG A 211 -5.56 -21.13 10.19
C ARG A 211 -5.47 -20.02 9.16
N VAL A 212 -4.76 -20.30 8.07
CA VAL A 212 -4.54 -19.37 6.98
C VAL A 212 -4.94 -20.03 5.67
N ALA A 213 -5.88 -19.42 4.94
CA ALA A 213 -6.23 -19.81 3.58
C ALA A 213 -5.32 -19.06 2.60
N VAL A 214 -4.56 -19.81 1.81
CA VAL A 214 -3.70 -19.24 0.77
C VAL A 214 -4.48 -19.15 -0.53
N VAL A 215 -4.74 -17.93 -0.97
CA VAL A 215 -5.47 -17.62 -2.20
C VAL A 215 -4.49 -17.30 -3.33
N ARG A 216 -4.72 -17.93 -4.48
CA ARG A 216 -3.93 -17.70 -5.67
C ARG A 216 -4.78 -17.90 -6.93
N ASP A 217 -4.62 -17.00 -7.91
CA ASP A 217 -5.35 -17.04 -9.18
C ASP A 217 -6.87 -17.16 -8.96
N GLY A 218 -7.40 -16.47 -7.96
CA GLY A 218 -8.82 -16.44 -7.61
C GLY A 218 -9.37 -17.75 -7.01
N THR A 219 -8.51 -18.66 -6.50
CA THR A 219 -8.90 -19.90 -5.83
C THR A 219 -8.16 -20.10 -4.51
N VAL A 220 -8.72 -20.85 -3.56
CA VAL A 220 -8.00 -21.32 -2.37
C VAL A 220 -7.11 -22.49 -2.77
N ARG A 221 -5.81 -22.37 -2.64
CA ARG A 221 -4.82 -23.41 -2.99
C ARG A 221 -4.52 -24.35 -1.84
N SER A 222 -4.42 -23.79 -0.63
CA SER A 222 -4.16 -24.56 0.58
C SER A 222 -4.71 -23.84 1.79
N ILE A 223 -4.92 -24.58 2.86
CA ILE A 223 -5.23 -24.06 4.20
C ILE A 223 -4.14 -24.57 5.12
N LEU A 224 -3.43 -23.67 5.76
CA LEU A 224 -2.38 -23.97 6.73
C LEU A 224 -2.95 -23.84 8.15
N GLU A 225 -2.70 -24.83 9.00
CA GLU A 225 -3.13 -24.84 10.40
C GLU A 225 -2.15 -25.64 11.26
N GLY A 226 -2.19 -25.42 12.58
CA GLY A 226 -1.35 -26.14 13.54
C GLY A 226 0.11 -26.05 13.23
N ALA A 227 0.83 -27.17 13.19
CA ALA A 227 2.29 -27.22 12.95
C ALA A 227 2.72 -26.75 11.55
N ALA A 228 1.82 -26.72 10.57
CA ALA A 228 2.10 -26.23 9.23
C ALA A 228 2.00 -24.68 9.12
N LEU A 229 1.39 -24.02 10.11
CA LEU A 229 1.25 -22.57 10.15
C LEU A 229 2.51 -21.95 10.76
N THR A 230 3.52 -21.80 9.93
CA THR A 230 4.79 -21.10 10.20
C THR A 230 5.04 -20.04 9.15
N GLU A 231 5.90 -19.06 9.42
CA GLU A 231 6.26 -18.05 8.43
C GLU A 231 6.79 -18.70 7.15
N ASP A 232 7.70 -19.67 7.28
CA ASP A 232 8.23 -20.43 6.15
C ASP A 232 7.15 -21.22 5.42
N GLY A 233 6.22 -21.84 6.14
CA GLY A 233 5.10 -22.60 5.57
C GLY A 233 4.19 -21.71 4.72
N VAL A 234 3.85 -20.51 5.21
CA VAL A 234 3.06 -19.53 4.46
C VAL A 234 3.88 -19.00 3.27
N ALA A 235 5.16 -18.62 3.49
CA ALA A 235 6.03 -18.10 2.44
C ALA A 235 6.20 -19.10 1.28
N GLN A 236 6.43 -20.38 1.58
CA GLN A 236 6.54 -21.44 0.56
C GLN A 236 5.28 -21.54 -0.30
N GLN A 237 4.08 -21.44 0.29
CA GLN A 237 2.83 -21.48 -0.46
C GLN A 237 2.61 -20.23 -1.32
N LEU A 238 3.14 -19.08 -0.89
CA LEU A 238 3.11 -17.85 -1.68
C LEU A 238 4.09 -17.88 -2.85
N VAL A 239 5.25 -18.51 -2.68
CA VAL A 239 6.36 -18.55 -3.65
C VAL A 239 6.23 -19.70 -4.66
N THR A 240 5.46 -20.78 -4.40
CA THR A 240 5.34 -21.93 -5.31
C THR A 240 4.74 -21.60 -6.67
N GLY A 241 5.59 -21.12 -7.52
CA GLY A 241 5.41 -20.87 -8.94
C GLY A 241 6.70 -20.32 -9.50
N SER A 242 7.63 -21.22 -9.78
CA SER A 242 8.88 -20.99 -10.52
C SER A 242 9.36 -19.52 -10.49
N VAL A 243 9.96 -19.09 -9.39
CA VAL A 243 11.09 -18.19 -9.49
C VAL A 243 12.17 -19.02 -10.16
N LYS A 244 12.01 -19.26 -11.47
CA LYS A 244 13.17 -19.55 -12.29
C LYS A 244 14.01 -18.29 -12.21
N GLU A 245 15.18 -18.48 -11.70
CA GLU A 245 16.42 -17.74 -11.72
C GLU A 245 16.71 -16.83 -12.95
N GLU A 246 15.70 -16.23 -13.56
CA GLU A 246 15.92 -15.32 -14.70
C GLU A 246 16.20 -13.87 -14.27
N THR A 247 16.08 -13.53 -12.99
CA THR A 247 16.39 -12.16 -12.52
C THR A 247 17.74 -12.03 -11.82
N ALA A 248 18.41 -13.11 -11.43
CA ALA A 248 19.73 -13.04 -10.84
C ALA A 248 20.87 -12.95 -11.90
N GLY A 249 20.59 -13.24 -13.17
CA GLY A 249 21.61 -13.34 -14.23
C GLY A 249 21.96 -12.05 -14.96
N ASP A 250 21.13 -11.00 -14.84
CA ASP A 250 21.29 -9.76 -15.64
C ASP A 250 21.37 -8.49 -14.78
N ARG A 251 21.76 -8.60 -13.52
CA ARG A 251 22.11 -7.43 -12.71
C ARG A 251 23.45 -6.90 -13.20
N HIS A 252 23.42 -6.09 -14.24
CA HIS A 252 24.57 -5.28 -14.63
C HIS A 252 24.76 -4.18 -13.60
N LEU A 253 25.70 -4.44 -12.72
CA LEU A 253 26.17 -3.54 -11.69
C LEU A 253 26.97 -2.41 -12.33
N THR A 254 26.39 -1.23 -12.41
CA THR A 254 27.08 -0.01 -12.83
C THR A 254 27.37 0.94 -11.67
N GLY A 255 27.35 0.47 -10.42
CA GLY A 255 27.65 1.30 -9.26
C GLY A 255 29.08 1.89 -9.19
N GLU A 256 29.87 1.82 -10.27
CA GLU A 256 31.17 2.47 -10.48
C GLU A 256 31.09 3.56 -11.55
N GLY A 257 29.89 3.97 -11.96
CA GLY A 257 29.67 5.03 -12.94
C GLY A 257 29.98 6.43 -12.39
N ASP A 258 30.07 7.41 -13.32
CA ASP A 258 30.17 8.82 -12.99
C ASP A 258 28.99 9.24 -12.11
N GLU A 259 29.27 10.07 -11.11
CA GLU A 259 28.23 10.63 -10.25
C GLU A 259 27.27 11.51 -11.06
N ILE A 260 25.95 11.22 -10.92
CA ILE A 260 24.91 12.01 -11.57
C ILE A 260 24.23 12.99 -10.61
N PHE A 261 24.07 12.61 -9.35
CA PHE A 261 23.40 13.43 -8.34
C PHE A 261 24.14 13.37 -7.02
N ARG A 262 24.27 14.53 -6.35
CA ARG A 262 24.87 14.64 -5.02
C ARG A 262 24.20 15.75 -4.23
N VAL A 263 23.98 15.49 -2.93
CA VAL A 263 23.70 16.54 -1.93
C VAL A 263 24.75 16.53 -0.84
N ARG A 264 25.10 17.73 -0.31
CA ARG A 264 26.04 17.94 0.80
C ARG A 264 25.46 18.92 1.80
N ASN A 265 25.71 18.65 3.09
CA ASN A 265 25.17 19.45 4.19
C ASN A 265 23.66 19.71 4.04
N TRP A 266 22.94 18.73 3.45
CA TRP A 266 21.55 18.88 3.06
C TRP A 266 20.64 18.76 4.29
N SER A 267 19.92 19.84 4.60
CA SER A 267 19.14 19.95 5.82
C SER A 267 17.75 20.49 5.56
N HIS A 268 16.75 19.88 6.16
CA HIS A 268 15.37 20.37 6.24
C HIS A 268 15.13 20.95 7.63
N ALA A 269 14.22 21.92 7.75
CA ALA A 269 14.02 22.64 9.00
C ALA A 269 13.67 21.73 10.21
N THR A 270 12.94 20.64 10.01
CA THR A 270 12.41 19.77 11.06
C THR A 270 12.72 18.29 10.89
N GLU A 271 12.90 17.81 9.65
CA GLU A 271 12.85 16.38 9.35
C GLU A 271 14.23 15.71 9.30
N PHE A 272 15.25 16.40 8.80
CA PHE A 272 16.61 15.85 8.70
C PHE A 272 17.67 16.93 8.73
N ASN A 273 18.89 16.57 9.10
CA ASN A 273 19.98 17.50 9.23
C ASN A 273 21.30 16.91 8.73
N ASN A 274 22.06 17.74 7.99
CA ASN A 274 23.40 17.43 7.51
C ASN A 274 23.51 16.09 6.76
N VAL A 275 22.58 15.87 5.82
CA VAL A 275 22.54 14.66 4.98
C VAL A 275 23.59 14.76 3.88
N GLU A 276 24.36 13.71 3.71
CA GLU A 276 25.27 13.47 2.60
C GLU A 276 24.73 12.29 1.78
N PHE A 277 24.44 12.52 0.51
CA PHE A 277 23.94 11.47 -0.38
C PHE A 277 24.50 11.67 -1.79
N ALA A 278 24.91 10.57 -2.42
CA ALA A 278 25.38 10.56 -3.80
C ALA A 278 24.78 9.38 -4.56
N LEU A 279 24.60 9.57 -5.87
CA LEU A 279 23.98 8.62 -6.79
C LEU A 279 24.78 8.57 -8.08
N ALA A 280 25.12 7.37 -8.53
CA ALA A 280 25.84 7.16 -9.77
C ALA A 280 24.90 7.03 -10.99
N LYS A 281 25.41 7.26 -12.20
CA LYS A 281 24.70 6.92 -13.44
C LYS A 281 24.43 5.41 -13.49
N GLY A 282 23.23 5.07 -13.90
CA GLY A 282 22.81 3.68 -13.99
C GLY A 282 22.39 3.06 -12.64
N GLU A 283 22.34 3.81 -11.56
CA GLU A 283 22.08 3.30 -10.23
C GLU A 283 20.61 3.50 -9.81
N ILE A 284 20.02 2.48 -9.16
CA ILE A 284 18.74 2.54 -8.47
C ILE A 284 18.99 2.40 -6.98
N VAL A 285 18.66 3.43 -6.21
CA VAL A 285 18.81 3.42 -4.75
C VAL A 285 17.45 3.37 -4.08
N ALA A 286 17.28 2.41 -3.17
CA ALA A 286 16.14 2.40 -2.28
C ALA A 286 16.42 3.24 -1.03
N LEU A 287 15.47 4.08 -0.68
CA LEU A 287 15.40 4.81 0.58
C LEU A 287 14.34 4.15 1.44
N MET A 288 14.70 3.73 2.64
CA MET A 288 13.78 3.16 3.62
C MET A 288 13.73 3.99 4.89
N GLY A 289 12.65 3.91 5.60
CA GLY A 289 12.47 4.56 6.88
C GLY A 289 11.04 4.44 7.36
N VAL A 290 10.84 4.42 8.68
CA VAL A 290 9.51 4.43 9.28
C VAL A 290 8.80 5.76 9.03
N GLU A 291 7.50 5.80 9.18
CA GLU A 291 6.73 7.05 9.07
C GLU A 291 7.23 8.08 10.11
N GLY A 292 7.45 9.32 9.66
CA GLY A 292 8.06 10.38 10.49
C GLY A 292 9.58 10.31 10.62
N SER A 293 10.26 9.43 9.86
CA SER A 293 11.74 9.38 9.84
C SER A 293 12.40 10.49 9.02
N GLY A 294 11.63 11.23 8.22
CA GLY A 294 12.10 12.21 7.25
C GLY A 294 12.41 11.63 5.85
N ALA A 295 12.10 10.34 5.62
CA ALA A 295 12.44 9.68 4.35
C ALA A 295 11.68 10.24 3.15
N ARG A 296 10.40 10.49 3.29
CA ARG A 296 9.57 11.07 2.23
C ARG A 296 9.95 12.51 1.93
N GLU A 297 10.19 13.28 2.98
CA GLU A 297 10.62 14.68 2.91
C GLU A 297 11.99 14.77 2.25
N LEU A 298 12.91 13.84 2.56
CA LEU A 298 14.20 13.75 1.88
C LEU A 298 14.05 13.44 0.39
N LEU A 299 13.22 12.45 0.03
CA LEU A 299 12.96 12.15 -1.39
C LEU A 299 12.35 13.34 -2.13
N ARG A 300 11.37 14.03 -1.53
CA ARG A 300 10.74 15.22 -2.10
C ARG A 300 11.69 16.39 -2.23
N SER A 301 12.63 16.52 -1.29
CA SER A 301 13.65 17.57 -1.33
C SER A 301 14.59 17.41 -2.52
N PHE A 302 14.89 16.17 -2.94
CA PHE A 302 15.68 15.90 -4.15
C PHE A 302 14.96 16.36 -5.44
N ALA A 303 13.62 16.43 -5.41
CA ALA A 303 12.81 17.02 -6.48
C ALA A 303 12.65 18.55 -6.36
N GLY A 304 13.25 19.19 -5.36
CA GLY A 304 13.05 20.60 -5.06
C GLY A 304 11.64 20.95 -4.60
N LEU A 305 10.87 19.98 -4.09
CA LEU A 305 9.51 20.18 -3.58
C LEU A 305 9.50 20.64 -2.13
N GLU A 306 10.56 20.36 -1.39
CA GLU A 306 10.77 20.80 -0.01
C GLU A 306 11.91 21.84 0.05
N ARG A 307 11.77 22.81 0.97
CA ARG A 307 12.82 23.82 1.16
C ARG A 307 13.92 23.27 2.05
N CYS A 308 15.11 23.15 1.47
CA CYS A 308 16.30 22.67 2.18
C CYS A 308 17.45 23.67 2.04
N THR A 309 18.42 23.55 2.93
CA THR A 309 19.71 24.23 2.89
C THR A 309 20.80 23.23 2.60
N GLY A 310 21.90 23.68 2.02
CA GLY A 310 23.02 22.82 1.59
C GLY A 310 23.22 22.90 0.07
N ASP A 311 24.13 22.06 -0.42
CA ASP A 311 24.47 22.02 -1.84
C ASP A 311 23.82 20.80 -2.51
N ALA A 312 23.20 21.03 -3.67
CA ALA A 312 22.68 19.96 -4.53
C ALA A 312 23.21 20.13 -5.95
N VAL A 313 23.72 19.05 -6.50
CA VAL A 313 24.27 18.98 -7.87
C VAL A 313 23.60 17.83 -8.60
N LEU A 314 23.04 18.09 -9.77
CA LEU A 314 22.50 17.08 -10.68
C LEU A 314 23.10 17.30 -12.07
N ASP A 315 23.80 16.28 -12.58
CA ASP A 315 24.48 16.31 -13.88
C ASP A 315 25.38 17.57 -14.05
N GLY A 316 26.14 17.89 -12.99
CA GLY A 316 27.03 19.06 -12.93
C GLY A 316 26.36 20.42 -12.78
N LYS A 317 25.05 20.50 -12.68
CA LYS A 317 24.27 21.75 -12.51
C LYS A 317 23.74 21.88 -11.09
N THR A 318 23.64 23.11 -10.61
CA THR A 318 23.19 23.44 -9.24
C THR A 318 21.94 24.32 -9.27
N GLY A 319 21.20 24.33 -8.17
CA GLY A 319 20.08 25.23 -7.89
C GLY A 319 18.69 24.55 -7.91
N ASP A 320 17.81 25.03 -7.04
CA ASP A 320 16.45 24.47 -6.82
C ASP A 320 15.60 24.44 -8.09
N PHE A 321 15.73 25.47 -8.95
CA PHE A 321 14.99 25.50 -10.20
C PHE A 321 15.40 24.34 -11.12
N PHE A 322 16.69 24.04 -11.17
CA PHE A 322 17.19 22.95 -12.00
C PHE A 322 16.72 21.58 -11.48
N LEU A 323 16.74 21.37 -10.17
CA LEU A 323 16.19 20.14 -9.57
C LEU A 323 14.73 19.92 -10.00
N ARG A 324 13.89 20.96 -9.96
CA ARG A 324 12.47 20.86 -10.35
C ARG A 324 12.25 20.55 -11.83
N VAL A 325 13.16 20.95 -12.69
CA VAL A 325 13.02 20.75 -14.15
C VAL A 325 13.66 19.45 -14.62
N ALA A 326 14.79 19.06 -14.03
CA ALA A 326 15.58 17.91 -14.47
C ALA A 326 15.24 16.62 -13.72
N THR A 327 14.43 16.67 -12.66
CA THR A 327 13.93 15.50 -11.96
C THR A 327 12.48 15.22 -12.30
N ALA A 328 12.10 13.95 -12.26
CA ALA A 328 10.70 13.55 -12.31
C ALA A 328 10.32 12.90 -10.97
N TYR A 329 9.24 13.38 -10.36
CA TYR A 329 8.71 12.86 -9.11
C TYR A 329 7.36 12.21 -9.31
N VAL A 330 7.18 11.01 -8.74
CA VAL A 330 5.94 10.24 -8.75
C VAL A 330 5.54 9.93 -7.30
N PRO A 331 4.45 10.53 -6.78
CA PRO A 331 3.99 10.30 -5.42
C PRO A 331 3.37 8.91 -5.22
N ALA A 332 3.29 8.46 -3.97
CA ALA A 332 2.69 7.18 -3.59
C ALA A 332 1.21 7.06 -4.01
N THR A 333 0.49 8.18 -3.99
CA THR A 333 -0.94 8.23 -4.33
C THR A 333 -1.13 8.60 -5.78
N ARG A 334 -1.58 7.66 -6.60
CA ARG A 334 -1.85 7.84 -8.06
C ARG A 334 -2.73 9.03 -8.38
N GLN A 335 -3.68 9.35 -7.50
CA GLN A 335 -4.58 10.50 -7.65
C GLN A 335 -3.87 11.85 -7.67
N LEU A 336 -2.65 11.93 -7.10
CA LEU A 336 -1.81 13.13 -7.15
C LEU A 336 -1.00 13.24 -8.45
N SER A 337 -0.81 12.13 -9.17
CA SER A 337 -0.10 12.10 -10.46
C SER A 337 -1.04 12.21 -11.65
N LEU A 338 -2.24 11.62 -11.56
CA LEU A 338 -3.15 11.44 -12.69
C LEU A 338 -4.34 12.39 -12.64
N TYR A 339 -4.63 13.00 -13.76
CA TYR A 339 -5.83 13.82 -13.95
C TYR A 339 -7.02 12.90 -14.22
N SER A 340 -7.84 12.68 -13.23
CA SER A 340 -8.91 11.68 -13.23
C SER A 340 -10.00 11.90 -14.29
N ASN A 341 -10.15 13.12 -14.81
CA ASN A 341 -11.10 13.49 -15.87
C ASN A 341 -10.47 13.43 -17.27
N PHE A 342 -9.18 13.13 -17.37
CA PHE A 342 -8.45 13.05 -18.64
C PHE A 342 -8.42 11.60 -19.14
N SER A 343 -8.24 11.46 -20.44
CA SER A 343 -7.96 10.20 -21.10
C SER A 343 -6.54 9.69 -20.80
N VAL A 344 -6.24 8.47 -21.18
CA VAL A 344 -4.90 7.89 -21.09
C VAL A 344 -3.90 8.73 -21.88
N GLY A 345 -4.24 9.10 -23.12
CA GLY A 345 -3.35 9.91 -23.97
C GLY A 345 -3.08 11.29 -23.40
N GLU A 346 -4.10 11.98 -22.88
CA GLU A 346 -3.94 13.29 -22.24
C GLU A 346 -3.08 13.22 -20.99
N ASN A 347 -3.26 12.18 -20.15
CA ASN A 347 -2.41 11.98 -18.98
C ASN A 347 -0.94 11.76 -19.37
N LEU A 348 -0.66 10.96 -20.38
CA LEU A 348 0.72 10.67 -20.82
C LEU A 348 1.50 11.92 -21.26
N VAL A 349 0.82 12.90 -21.84
CA VAL A 349 1.46 14.13 -22.34
C VAL A 349 1.30 15.34 -21.42
N ALA A 350 0.60 15.18 -20.29
CA ALA A 350 0.23 16.31 -19.42
C ALA A 350 1.43 17.04 -18.77
N ARG A 351 2.58 16.39 -18.65
CA ARG A 351 3.82 16.97 -18.10
C ARG A 351 4.74 17.57 -19.13
N LEU A 352 4.48 17.36 -20.43
CA LEU A 352 5.31 17.91 -21.49
C LEU A 352 5.24 19.42 -21.53
N GLY A 353 6.39 20.04 -21.73
CA GLY A 353 6.52 21.49 -21.86
C GLY A 353 6.00 22.03 -23.20
N ARG A 354 5.89 23.36 -23.28
CA ARG A 354 5.45 24.04 -24.50
C ARG A 354 6.24 23.67 -25.76
N PRO A 355 7.59 23.55 -25.72
CA PRO A 355 8.37 23.22 -26.92
C PRO A 355 7.93 21.90 -27.58
N GLU A 356 7.52 20.93 -26.81
CA GLU A 356 7.17 19.59 -27.30
C GLU A 356 5.74 19.52 -27.87
N ILE A 357 4.80 20.25 -27.26
CA ILE A 357 3.37 20.11 -27.54
C ILE A 357 2.70 21.34 -28.14
N ALA A 358 3.37 22.48 -28.19
CA ALA A 358 2.80 23.71 -28.76
C ALA A 358 3.65 24.27 -29.90
N GLY A 359 2.99 24.88 -30.88
CA GLY A 359 3.63 25.65 -31.95
C GLY A 359 3.93 27.09 -31.55
N PRO A 360 4.53 27.88 -32.45
CA PRO A 360 4.94 29.27 -32.19
C PRO A 360 3.80 30.19 -31.77
N LEU A 361 2.58 29.92 -32.22
CA LEU A 361 1.35 30.70 -31.91
C LEU A 361 0.57 30.09 -30.72
N LEU A 362 1.21 29.22 -29.93
CA LEU A 362 0.61 28.48 -28.79
C LEU A 362 -0.50 27.51 -29.19
N GLU A 363 -0.65 27.19 -30.46
CA GLU A 363 -1.54 26.14 -30.92
C GLU A 363 -1.02 24.77 -30.49
N LEU A 364 -1.91 23.90 -29.99
CA LEU A 364 -1.54 22.54 -29.60
C LEU A 364 -1.26 21.66 -30.84
N ARG A 365 -0.10 21.04 -30.86
CA ARG A 365 0.32 20.08 -31.89
C ARG A 365 -0.31 18.71 -31.63
N LYS A 366 -1.61 18.60 -31.83
CA LYS A 366 -2.41 17.39 -31.51
C LYS A 366 -1.84 16.10 -32.11
N GLN A 367 -1.35 16.17 -33.35
CA GLN A 367 -0.74 15.00 -34.00
C GLN A 367 0.55 14.57 -33.29
N ARG A 368 1.40 15.53 -32.89
CA ARG A 368 2.63 15.22 -32.14
C ARG A 368 2.34 14.65 -30.75
N MET A 369 1.36 15.22 -30.05
CA MET A 369 0.90 14.70 -28.76
C MET A 369 0.39 13.26 -28.88
N LYS A 370 -0.35 12.94 -29.95
CA LYS A 370 -0.83 11.59 -30.24
C LYS A 370 0.33 10.62 -30.48
N GLU A 371 1.31 10.98 -31.31
CA GLU A 371 2.49 10.18 -31.59
C GLU A 371 3.30 9.87 -30.32
N ILE A 372 3.52 10.87 -29.47
CA ILE A 372 4.20 10.70 -28.17
C ILE A 372 3.41 9.75 -27.27
N ALA A 373 2.10 9.92 -27.17
CA ALA A 373 1.25 9.08 -26.33
C ALA A 373 1.20 7.62 -26.85
N GLU A 374 1.13 7.40 -28.17
CA GLU A 374 1.18 6.04 -28.79
C GLU A 374 2.52 5.36 -28.51
N SER A 375 3.61 6.09 -28.69
CA SER A 375 4.96 5.60 -28.34
C SER A 375 5.07 5.24 -26.86
N ALA A 376 4.56 6.10 -25.99
CA ALA A 376 4.58 5.87 -24.54
C ALA A 376 3.75 4.62 -24.14
N VAL A 377 2.55 4.44 -24.71
CA VAL A 377 1.72 3.24 -24.46
C VAL A 377 2.48 1.97 -24.81
N SER A 378 3.16 1.95 -25.95
CA SER A 378 3.95 0.82 -26.40
C SER A 378 5.20 0.60 -25.53
N ARG A 379 6.00 1.65 -25.31
CA ARG A 379 7.26 1.60 -24.57
C ARG A 379 7.07 1.18 -23.10
N PHE A 380 6.00 1.69 -22.45
CA PHE A 380 5.74 1.45 -21.04
C PHE A 380 4.70 0.34 -20.78
N LEU A 381 4.37 -0.44 -21.82
CA LEU A 381 3.49 -1.61 -21.73
C LEU A 381 2.13 -1.29 -21.06
N VAL A 382 1.56 -0.12 -21.35
CA VAL A 382 0.27 0.30 -20.83
C VAL A 382 -0.85 -0.45 -21.55
N LYS A 383 -1.62 -1.26 -20.83
CA LYS A 383 -2.76 -1.99 -21.39
C LYS A 383 -3.98 -1.08 -21.45
N THR A 384 -4.25 -0.49 -22.62
CA THR A 384 -5.41 0.36 -22.89
C THR A 384 -6.07 -0.06 -24.20
N ARG A 385 -7.36 0.22 -24.37
CA ARG A 385 -8.08 -0.03 -25.63
C ARG A 385 -7.70 0.99 -26.70
N ASN A 386 -7.51 2.23 -26.30
CA ASN A 386 -7.11 3.36 -27.13
C ASN A 386 -6.71 4.55 -26.27
N LEU A 387 -6.15 5.61 -26.86
CA LEU A 387 -5.71 6.80 -26.14
C LEU A 387 -6.85 7.64 -25.54
N VAL A 388 -8.06 7.52 -26.06
CA VAL A 388 -9.25 8.29 -25.62
C VAL A 388 -9.94 7.63 -24.42
N GLN A 389 -9.54 6.40 -24.06
CA GLN A 389 -10.07 5.72 -22.87
C GLN A 389 -9.78 6.56 -21.62
N GLY A 390 -10.81 6.80 -20.79
CA GLY A 390 -10.66 7.50 -19.52
C GLY A 390 -9.75 6.75 -18.56
N ILE A 391 -8.88 7.47 -17.85
CA ILE A 391 -7.86 6.89 -16.97
C ILE A 391 -8.47 6.02 -15.86
N ARG A 392 -9.65 6.38 -15.34
CA ARG A 392 -10.36 5.63 -14.30
C ARG A 392 -10.84 4.23 -14.75
N ALA A 393 -10.92 3.99 -16.05
CA ALA A 393 -11.31 2.69 -16.60
C ALA A 393 -10.14 1.69 -16.69
N LEU A 394 -8.93 2.10 -16.35
CA LEU A 394 -7.77 1.21 -16.26
C LEU A 394 -7.70 0.53 -14.89
N SER A 395 -7.09 -0.68 -14.87
CA SER A 395 -6.69 -1.32 -13.61
C SER A 395 -5.64 -0.48 -12.87
N GLY A 396 -5.54 -0.67 -11.54
CA GLY A 396 -4.59 0.05 -10.71
C GLY A 396 -3.14 -0.06 -11.20
N GLY A 397 -2.70 -1.24 -11.61
CA GLY A 397 -1.36 -1.44 -12.18
C GLY A 397 -1.14 -0.67 -13.49
N ASN A 398 -2.15 -0.60 -14.37
CA ASN A 398 -2.04 0.21 -15.59
C ASN A 398 -2.10 1.71 -15.31
N GLN A 399 -2.89 2.16 -14.32
CA GLN A 399 -2.84 3.57 -13.87
C GLN A 399 -1.45 3.93 -13.34
N GLN A 400 -0.82 3.05 -12.55
CA GLN A 400 0.53 3.26 -12.04
C GLN A 400 1.56 3.33 -13.17
N LYS A 401 1.46 2.46 -14.17
CA LYS A 401 2.31 2.54 -15.37
C LYS A 401 2.12 3.85 -16.14
N VAL A 402 0.89 4.37 -16.24
CA VAL A 402 0.65 5.69 -16.85
C VAL A 402 1.28 6.81 -16.02
N ALA A 403 1.22 6.77 -14.68
CA ALA A 403 1.85 7.76 -13.82
C ALA A 403 3.39 7.79 -13.98
N ILE A 404 4.01 6.62 -14.04
CA ILE A 404 5.45 6.50 -14.28
C ILE A 404 5.80 6.90 -15.72
N ALA A 405 5.03 6.45 -16.71
CA ALA A 405 5.23 6.81 -18.11
C ALA A 405 5.14 8.31 -18.35
N GLN A 406 4.15 8.99 -17.75
CA GLN A 406 4.01 10.46 -17.77
C GLN A 406 5.26 11.18 -17.25
N ALA A 407 5.90 10.62 -16.21
CA ALA A 407 7.14 11.15 -15.69
C ALA A 407 8.33 10.90 -16.62
N LEU A 408 8.41 9.70 -17.22
CA LEU A 408 9.53 9.28 -18.08
C LEU A 408 9.46 9.87 -19.50
N VAL A 409 8.28 10.23 -20.00
CA VAL A 409 8.13 10.91 -21.31
C VAL A 409 8.85 12.26 -21.37
N CYS A 410 9.08 12.89 -20.21
CA CYS A 410 9.85 14.13 -20.09
C CYS A 410 11.38 13.91 -20.17
N GLU A 411 11.84 12.67 -20.35
CA GLU A 411 13.26 12.29 -20.42
C GLU A 411 14.10 12.86 -19.27
N PRO A 412 13.68 12.67 -18.00
CA PRO A 412 14.46 13.16 -16.86
C PRO A 412 15.76 12.38 -16.71
N HIS A 413 16.77 12.99 -16.10
CA HIS A 413 18.02 12.29 -15.74
C HIS A 413 17.90 11.55 -14.41
N LEU A 414 16.98 11.98 -13.54
CA LEU A 414 16.70 11.42 -12.24
C LEU A 414 15.18 11.24 -12.05
N ILE A 415 14.76 10.03 -11.72
CA ILE A 415 13.38 9.76 -11.30
C ILE A 415 13.31 9.43 -9.80
N LEU A 416 12.33 10.00 -9.13
CA LEU A 416 12.09 9.88 -7.71
C LEU A 416 10.68 9.31 -7.53
N LEU A 417 10.55 8.14 -6.89
CA LEU A 417 9.28 7.44 -6.78
C LEU A 417 8.97 7.11 -5.32
N GLU A 418 7.79 7.46 -4.86
CA GLU A 418 7.25 6.99 -3.58
C GLU A 418 6.40 5.74 -3.81
N GLU A 419 6.74 4.63 -3.16
CA GLU A 419 5.94 3.39 -3.18
C GLU A 419 5.47 3.00 -4.60
N PRO A 420 6.37 2.86 -5.59
CA PRO A 420 5.99 2.75 -7.00
C PRO A 420 5.12 1.55 -7.32
N THR A 421 5.07 0.55 -6.45
CA THR A 421 4.36 -0.71 -6.66
C THR A 421 3.24 -0.95 -5.65
N ARG A 422 2.91 0.04 -4.82
CA ARG A 422 1.84 -0.07 -3.83
C ARG A 422 0.47 -0.32 -4.48
N GLY A 423 -0.21 -1.40 -4.05
CA GLY A 423 -1.52 -1.77 -4.58
C GLY A 423 -1.52 -2.18 -6.05
N VAL A 424 -0.40 -2.69 -6.53
CA VAL A 424 -0.19 -3.16 -7.90
C VAL A 424 -0.04 -4.67 -7.91
N ASP A 425 -0.61 -5.35 -8.90
CA ASP A 425 -0.49 -6.79 -9.06
C ASP A 425 0.95 -7.24 -9.39
N VAL A 426 1.27 -8.51 -9.10
CA VAL A 426 2.63 -9.07 -9.25
C VAL A 426 3.21 -8.89 -10.66
N GLN A 427 2.37 -9.08 -11.70
CA GLN A 427 2.84 -8.92 -13.07
C GLN A 427 3.19 -7.47 -13.36
N SER A 428 2.32 -6.53 -12.96
CA SER A 428 2.56 -5.10 -13.12
C SER A 428 3.75 -4.61 -12.30
N LYS A 429 4.00 -5.18 -11.08
CA LYS A 429 5.23 -4.91 -10.30
C LYS A 429 6.48 -5.23 -11.11
N ARG A 430 6.57 -6.43 -11.66
CA ARG A 430 7.72 -6.86 -12.49
C ARG A 430 7.91 -5.98 -13.73
N GLU A 431 6.81 -5.59 -14.38
CA GLU A 431 6.85 -4.68 -15.53
C GLU A 431 7.39 -3.29 -15.11
N ILE A 432 6.98 -2.75 -13.95
CA ILE A 432 7.49 -1.49 -13.40
C ILE A 432 8.98 -1.58 -13.08
N TYR A 433 9.44 -2.64 -12.39
CA TYR A 433 10.86 -2.80 -12.08
C TYR A 433 11.70 -2.91 -13.36
N ARG A 434 11.22 -3.64 -14.37
CA ARG A 434 11.90 -3.70 -15.67
C ARG A 434 12.04 -2.31 -16.30
N LEU A 435 10.99 -1.49 -16.27
CA LEU A 435 11.04 -0.13 -16.77
C LEU A 435 12.06 0.73 -16.03
N LEU A 436 12.18 0.59 -14.70
CA LEU A 436 13.17 1.31 -13.91
C LEU A 436 14.60 0.84 -14.21
N HIS A 437 14.82 -0.46 -14.38
CA HIS A 437 16.12 -1.00 -14.78
C HIS A 437 16.50 -0.55 -16.21
N ASP A 438 15.56 -0.54 -17.16
CA ASP A 438 15.82 -0.05 -18.52
C ASP A 438 16.15 1.45 -18.51
N PHE A 439 15.49 2.23 -17.66
CA PHE A 439 15.77 3.64 -17.48
C PHE A 439 17.18 3.87 -16.89
N ALA A 440 17.56 3.10 -15.89
CA ALA A 440 18.90 3.15 -15.29
C ALA A 440 19.98 2.72 -16.31
N ARG A 441 19.79 1.62 -17.04
CA ARG A 441 20.71 1.15 -18.10
C ARG A 441 20.95 2.18 -19.19
N ALA A 442 20.00 3.08 -19.42
CA ALA A 442 20.17 4.20 -20.35
C ALA A 442 21.08 5.32 -19.80
N GLY A 443 21.72 5.16 -18.64
CA GLY A 443 22.62 6.11 -18.01
C GLY A 443 21.94 7.12 -17.09
N ASN A 444 20.64 6.93 -16.81
CA ASN A 444 19.88 7.73 -15.86
C ASN A 444 19.95 7.11 -14.46
N ALA A 445 19.31 7.72 -13.46
CA ALA A 445 19.29 7.19 -12.12
C ALA A 445 17.90 7.27 -11.47
N ALA A 446 17.66 6.42 -10.48
CA ALA A 446 16.40 6.39 -9.75
C ALA A 446 16.62 6.33 -8.23
N VAL A 447 15.78 7.05 -7.49
CA VAL A 447 15.63 6.84 -6.04
C VAL A 447 14.18 6.42 -5.78
N ILE A 448 14.01 5.28 -5.12
CA ILE A 448 12.71 4.74 -4.77
C ILE A 448 12.54 4.73 -3.26
N PHE A 449 11.47 5.29 -2.75
CA PHE A 449 11.07 5.10 -1.36
C PHE A 449 10.17 3.86 -1.29
N CYS A 450 10.58 2.89 -0.48
CA CYS A 450 9.86 1.64 -0.27
C CYS A 450 9.75 1.34 1.22
N THR A 451 8.67 0.70 1.63
CA THR A 451 8.45 0.18 2.99
C THR A 451 8.69 -1.34 3.08
N GLU A 452 8.62 -2.04 1.95
CA GLU A 452 8.81 -3.49 1.88
C GLU A 452 10.24 -3.85 1.45
N VAL A 453 10.97 -4.63 2.27
CA VAL A 453 12.34 -5.07 1.96
C VAL A 453 12.39 -5.94 0.70
N LEU A 454 11.33 -6.71 0.42
CA LEU A 454 11.23 -7.49 -0.81
C LEU A 454 11.28 -6.60 -2.06
N GLU A 455 10.61 -5.46 -2.06
CA GLU A 455 10.65 -4.49 -3.17
C GLU A 455 12.06 -3.93 -3.37
N VAL A 456 12.73 -3.61 -2.27
CA VAL A 456 14.13 -3.17 -2.29
C VAL A 456 15.02 -4.23 -2.91
N PHE A 457 14.85 -5.49 -2.49
CA PHE A 457 15.65 -6.62 -2.99
C PHE A 457 15.44 -6.88 -4.49
N GLU A 458 14.21 -6.65 -5.00
CA GLU A 458 13.88 -6.86 -6.42
C GLU A 458 14.27 -5.68 -7.33
N ALA A 459 14.19 -4.44 -6.83
CA ALA A 459 14.27 -3.24 -7.64
C ALA A 459 15.58 -2.46 -7.55
N ALA A 460 16.30 -2.51 -6.41
CA ALA A 460 17.38 -1.60 -6.12
C ALA A 460 18.79 -2.26 -6.21
N ASP A 461 19.82 -1.44 -6.44
CA ASP A 461 21.22 -1.83 -6.37
C ASP A 461 21.77 -1.73 -4.94
N ARG A 462 21.28 -0.74 -4.18
CA ARG A 462 21.58 -0.56 -2.76
C ARG A 462 20.43 0.07 -2.00
N VAL A 463 20.43 -0.07 -0.70
CA VAL A 463 19.46 0.56 0.20
C VAL A 463 20.18 1.45 1.22
N VAL A 464 19.53 2.57 1.54
CA VAL A 464 19.92 3.49 2.61
C VAL A 464 18.70 3.67 3.51
N VAL A 465 18.91 3.52 4.81
CA VAL A 465 17.84 3.71 5.81
C VAL A 465 17.97 5.10 6.41
N ILE A 466 16.88 5.82 6.52
CA ILE A 466 16.82 7.07 7.29
C ILE A 466 16.05 6.82 8.58
N SER A 467 16.63 7.24 9.69
CA SER A 467 16.01 7.20 11.00
C SER A 467 16.43 8.43 11.79
N ASP A 468 15.46 9.08 12.45
CA ASP A 468 15.66 10.33 13.20
C ASP A 468 16.43 11.40 12.39
N GLY A 469 16.07 11.54 11.12
CA GLY A 469 16.64 12.53 10.21
C GLY A 469 18.11 12.30 9.81
N ARG A 470 18.65 11.10 10.01
CA ARG A 470 20.03 10.72 9.65
C ARG A 470 20.06 9.51 8.73
N LEU A 471 20.92 9.53 7.75
CA LEU A 471 21.14 8.39 6.87
C LEU A 471 22.06 7.35 7.52
N SER A 472 21.71 6.07 7.34
CA SER A 472 22.57 4.95 7.68
C SER A 472 23.70 4.77 6.67
N ARG A 473 24.60 3.82 6.96
CA ARG A 473 25.48 3.26 5.93
C ARG A 473 24.65 2.61 4.82
N SER A 474 25.16 2.65 3.61
CA SER A 474 24.57 1.96 2.46
C SER A 474 24.80 0.45 2.53
N LEU A 475 23.73 -0.33 2.26
CA LEU A 475 23.79 -1.78 2.08
C LEU A 475 23.65 -2.10 0.60
N ARG A 476 24.62 -2.80 0.00
CA ARG A 476 24.55 -3.22 -1.41
C ARG A 476 23.75 -4.49 -1.54
N ILE A 477 22.72 -4.51 -2.38
CA ILE A 477 21.81 -5.65 -2.52
C ILE A 477 22.55 -6.90 -3.02
N ARG A 478 23.58 -6.75 -3.84
CA ARG A 478 24.40 -7.86 -4.34
C ARG A 478 25.12 -8.67 -3.25
N ASP A 479 25.31 -8.10 -2.05
CA ASP A 479 26.00 -8.73 -0.93
C ASP A 479 25.05 -9.70 -0.18
N TYR A 480 23.77 -9.76 -0.59
CA TYR A 480 22.73 -10.58 0.03
C TYR A 480 22.21 -11.62 -0.96
N ASP A 481 22.25 -12.89 -0.53
CA ASP A 481 21.69 -14.04 -1.25
C ASP A 481 20.21 -14.31 -0.91
N GLN A 482 19.72 -13.74 0.21
CA GLN A 482 18.36 -13.93 0.73
C GLN A 482 17.78 -12.61 1.26
N VAL A 483 16.48 -12.43 1.05
CA VAL A 483 15.72 -11.23 1.49
C VAL A 483 15.74 -11.10 3.02
N GLU A 484 15.67 -12.23 3.73
CA GLU A 484 15.63 -12.31 5.20
C GLU A 484 16.87 -11.73 5.86
N LYS A 485 18.04 -11.95 5.26
CA LYS A 485 19.30 -11.36 5.74
C LYS A 485 19.30 -9.85 5.57
N LEU A 486 18.86 -9.37 4.40
CA LEU A 486 18.71 -7.94 4.15
C LEU A 486 17.70 -7.32 5.13
N ALA A 487 16.56 -7.98 5.36
CA ALA A 487 15.53 -7.51 6.29
C ALA A 487 16.07 -7.40 7.73
N THR A 488 16.90 -8.35 8.15
CA THR A 488 17.53 -8.30 9.47
C THR A 488 18.47 -7.10 9.59
N ASP A 489 19.30 -6.84 8.60
CA ASP A 489 20.26 -5.73 8.63
C ASP A 489 19.55 -4.37 8.53
N VAL A 490 18.52 -4.25 7.68
CA VAL A 490 17.68 -3.05 7.59
C VAL A 490 17.01 -2.77 8.93
N SER A 491 16.39 -3.79 9.57
CA SER A 491 15.74 -3.62 10.88
C SER A 491 16.72 -3.22 11.97
N GLN A 492 17.97 -3.71 11.92
CA GLN A 492 19.02 -3.27 12.84
C GLN A 492 19.37 -1.80 12.64
N LEU A 493 19.50 -1.34 11.39
CA LEU A 493 19.78 0.07 11.09
C LEU A 493 18.64 0.99 11.55
N GLU A 494 17.38 0.58 11.41
CA GLU A 494 16.23 1.31 11.93
C GLU A 494 16.22 1.43 13.46
N ARG A 495 16.73 0.39 14.18
CA ARG A 495 16.79 0.37 15.66
C ARG A 495 17.95 1.15 16.24
N HIS A 496 19.12 1.08 15.63
CA HIS A 496 20.35 1.72 16.17
C HIS A 496 20.29 3.23 16.16
N ALA A 497 19.51 3.82 15.27
CA ALA A 497 19.30 5.26 15.25
C ALA A 497 18.37 5.75 16.39
N ARG A 498 17.62 4.85 17.06
CA ARG A 498 16.76 5.17 18.22
C ARG A 498 17.46 5.13 19.58
N GLN A 499 18.73 4.68 19.64
CA GLN A 499 19.50 4.78 20.90
C GLN A 499 20.16 6.15 20.94
N PRO A 500 19.83 7.03 21.93
CA PRO A 500 20.62 8.23 22.14
C PRO A 500 22.05 7.80 22.42
N ALA A 501 23.01 8.45 21.75
CA ALA A 501 24.42 8.27 22.06
C ALA A 501 24.56 8.42 23.57
N ALA A 502 25.00 7.32 24.24
CA ALA A 502 25.28 7.36 25.65
C ALA A 502 26.31 8.47 25.87
N ALA A 503 25.90 9.48 26.65
CA ALA A 503 26.71 10.64 27.03
C ALA A 503 27.88 10.23 27.93
#